data_52e322f5a951dbb31b34456f0da5a0bc
#
_entry.id   52e322f5a951dbb31b34456f0da5a0bc
#
_cell.length_a   1.000
_cell.length_b   1.000
_cell.length_c   1.000
_cell.angle_alpha   90.00
_cell.angle_beta   90.00
_cell.angle_gamma   90.00
#
_symmetry.space_group_name_H-M   'P 1'
#
loop_
_entity.id
_entity.type
_entity.pdbx_description
1 polymer ?
#
loop_
_entity_poly.entity_id
_entity_poly.type
_entity_poly.pdbx_seq_one_letter_code
_entity_poly.pdbx_strand_id
1 'polypeptide(L)'
;MTSDQQVTRRLLRWRAVAIVADNARAYLALNVAMYGLFLAGFIVGLTFPHLSRAQVTRLDDNGTTDLAQSLIDRPWLFAVTILGVNVIRMSVLTIVLPSLVVPFAGIALFAYWVFTTGITLVPASDLGWVALIPHSLTLVIELQAYLVLLLGVYLLGRNWIRPGTAGA
;
A
#
# COMPACT_ATOMS: atom_id res chain seq x y z
N MET A 1 -18.75 0.61 -27.70
CA MET A 1 -17.73 1.50 -27.09
C MET A 1 -17.35 2.52 -28.17
N THR A 2 -17.69 3.77 -27.98
CA THR A 2 -17.49 4.83 -28.97
C THR A 2 -16.01 5.22 -29.08
N SER A 3 -15.56 5.67 -30.25
CA SER A 3 -14.17 6.11 -30.52
C SER A 3 -13.69 7.17 -29.50
N ASP A 4 -14.58 8.05 -29.04
CA ASP A 4 -14.29 9.07 -28.03
C ASP A 4 -13.91 8.50 -26.66
N GLN A 5 -14.52 7.38 -26.26
CA GLN A 5 -14.16 6.72 -25.01
C GLN A 5 -12.77 6.08 -25.06
N GLN A 6 -12.34 5.60 -26.23
CA GLN A 6 -10.99 5.06 -26.41
C GLN A 6 -9.92 6.15 -26.41
N VAL A 7 -10.20 7.28 -27.04
CA VAL A 7 -9.29 8.45 -27.06
C VAL A 7 -9.13 9.01 -25.65
N THR A 8 -10.21 9.20 -24.92
CA THR A 8 -10.19 9.71 -23.53
C THR A 8 -9.41 8.78 -22.61
N ARG A 9 -9.58 7.46 -22.73
CA ARG A 9 -8.81 6.48 -21.92
C ARG A 9 -7.32 6.48 -22.26
N ARG A 10 -6.95 6.65 -23.56
CA ARG A 10 -5.53 6.78 -23.93
C ARG A 10 -4.91 8.05 -23.33
N LEU A 11 -5.58 9.19 -23.46
CA LEU A 11 -5.10 10.45 -22.89
C LEU A 11 -4.93 10.40 -21.37
N LEU A 12 -5.85 9.76 -20.64
CA LEU A 12 -5.74 9.59 -19.19
C LEU A 12 -4.56 8.69 -18.80
N ARG A 13 -4.31 7.60 -19.54
CA ARG A 13 -3.14 6.73 -19.28
C ARG A 13 -1.82 7.46 -19.48
N TRP A 14 -1.69 8.25 -20.55
CA TRP A 14 -0.48 9.03 -20.80
C TRP A 14 -0.26 10.11 -19.72
N ARG A 15 -1.33 10.74 -19.24
CA ARG A 15 -1.26 11.72 -18.14
C ARG A 15 -0.77 11.11 -16.83
N ALA A 16 -1.26 9.94 -16.46
CA ALA A 16 -0.81 9.26 -15.22
C ALA A 16 0.69 8.90 -15.29
N VAL A 17 1.13 8.35 -16.42
CA VAL A 17 2.55 8.03 -16.65
C VAL A 17 3.40 9.30 -16.66
N ALA A 18 2.93 10.37 -17.31
CA ALA A 18 3.63 11.65 -17.31
C ALA A 18 3.79 12.22 -15.90
N ILE A 19 2.74 12.18 -15.06
CA ILE A 19 2.82 12.65 -13.67
C ILE A 19 3.91 11.90 -12.89
N VAL A 20 4.01 10.59 -13.06
CA VAL A 20 5.05 9.78 -12.41
C VAL A 20 6.43 10.15 -12.95
N ALA A 21 6.57 10.31 -14.27
CA ALA A 21 7.84 10.67 -14.90
C ALA A 21 8.31 12.08 -14.49
N ASP A 22 7.41 13.06 -14.48
CA ASP A 22 7.70 14.44 -14.08
C ASP A 22 8.08 14.57 -12.61
N ASN A 23 7.61 13.62 -11.78
CA ASN A 23 7.89 13.56 -10.34
C ASN A 23 8.74 12.33 -9.95
N ALA A 24 9.57 11.82 -10.86
CA ALA A 24 10.33 10.58 -10.67
C ALA A 24 11.19 10.57 -9.40
N ARG A 25 11.79 11.71 -9.03
CA ARG A 25 12.58 11.81 -7.78
C ARG A 25 11.72 11.60 -6.52
N ALA A 26 10.55 12.22 -6.47
CA ALA A 26 9.62 12.04 -5.36
C ALA A 26 9.09 10.60 -5.31
N TYR A 27 8.73 10.04 -6.47
CA TYR A 27 8.30 8.65 -6.59
C TYR A 27 9.38 7.68 -6.13
N LEU A 28 10.63 7.87 -6.56
CA LEU A 28 11.76 7.05 -6.12
C LEU A 28 12.00 7.18 -4.61
N ALA A 29 11.94 8.39 -4.06
CA ALA A 29 12.10 8.62 -2.62
C ALA A 29 11.02 7.89 -1.81
N LEU A 30 9.75 7.92 -2.26
CA LEU A 30 8.65 7.17 -1.65
C LEU A 30 8.89 5.65 -1.74
N ASN A 31 9.37 5.14 -2.89
CA ASN A 31 9.76 3.74 -3.04
C ASN A 31 10.83 3.35 -2.03
N VAL A 32 11.95 4.07 -2.01
CA VAL A 32 13.08 3.79 -1.08
C VAL A 32 12.59 3.83 0.37
N ALA A 33 11.79 4.83 0.74
CA ALA A 33 11.27 4.96 2.10
C ALA A 33 10.36 3.79 2.48
N MET A 34 9.37 3.43 1.64
CA MET A 34 8.39 2.40 1.98
C MET A 34 9.00 0.99 1.94
N TYR A 35 9.78 0.66 0.91
CA TYR A 35 10.50 -0.63 0.89
C TYR A 35 11.53 -0.71 2.01
N GLY A 36 12.22 0.38 2.32
CA GLY A 36 13.16 0.46 3.45
C GLY A 36 12.47 0.23 4.79
N LEU A 37 11.30 0.84 5.02
CA LEU A 37 10.49 0.62 6.22
C LEU A 37 9.96 -0.81 6.31
N PHE A 38 9.50 -1.38 5.19
CA PHE A 38 9.08 -2.77 5.13
C PHE A 38 10.21 -3.73 5.55
N LEU A 39 11.39 -3.57 4.94
CA LEU A 39 12.56 -4.38 5.27
C LEU A 39 13.03 -4.17 6.72
N ALA A 40 13.00 -2.93 7.21
CA ALA A 40 13.31 -2.63 8.60
C ALA A 40 12.34 -3.33 9.56
N GLY A 41 11.03 -3.28 9.26
CA GLY A 41 10.01 -4.02 10.02
C GLY A 41 10.25 -5.53 9.98
N PHE A 42 10.58 -6.08 8.83
CA PHE A 42 10.89 -7.50 8.68
C PHE A 42 12.12 -7.92 9.51
N ILE A 43 13.20 -7.12 9.46
CA ILE A 43 14.40 -7.34 10.28
C ILE A 43 14.08 -7.26 11.78
N VAL A 44 13.27 -6.28 12.19
CA VAL A 44 12.78 -6.16 13.58
C VAL A 44 12.00 -7.39 14.00
N GLY A 45 11.09 -7.89 13.16
CA GLY A 45 10.32 -9.10 13.43
C GLY A 45 11.20 -10.36 13.52
N LEU A 46 12.26 -10.47 12.71
CA LEU A 46 13.25 -11.54 12.81
C LEU A 46 14.06 -11.47 14.10
N THR A 47 14.47 -10.26 14.49
CA THR A 47 15.30 -10.04 15.69
C THR A 47 14.49 -10.21 16.98
N PHE A 48 13.23 -9.81 16.96
CA PHE A 48 12.30 -9.84 18.09
C PHE A 48 11.03 -10.65 17.78
N PRO A 49 11.10 -11.98 17.76
CA PRO A 49 9.97 -12.84 17.36
C PRO A 49 8.69 -12.64 18.18
N HIS A 50 8.81 -12.12 19.41
CA HIS A 50 7.65 -11.81 20.23
C HIS A 50 6.79 -10.68 19.64
N LEU A 51 7.39 -9.73 18.92
CA LEU A 51 6.66 -8.65 18.22
C LEU A 51 5.87 -9.20 17.04
N SER A 52 6.47 -10.10 16.25
CA SER A 52 5.76 -10.78 15.16
C SER A 52 4.56 -11.56 15.70
N ARG A 53 4.74 -12.35 16.77
CA ARG A 53 3.64 -13.08 17.42
C ARG A 53 2.54 -12.15 17.91
N ALA A 54 2.90 -11.03 18.57
CA ALA A 54 1.93 -10.06 19.05
C ALA A 54 1.11 -9.43 17.90
N GLN A 55 1.70 -9.21 16.73
CA GLN A 55 0.98 -8.72 15.57
C GLN A 55 0.03 -9.78 15.00
N VAL A 56 0.47 -11.04 14.92
CA VAL A 56 -0.39 -12.16 14.50
C VAL A 56 -1.58 -12.32 15.44
N THR A 57 -1.35 -12.33 16.77
CA THR A 57 -2.43 -12.40 17.77
C THR A 57 -3.44 -11.26 17.59
N ARG A 58 -3.00 -10.04 17.28
CA ARG A 58 -3.93 -8.93 16.98
C ARG A 58 -4.80 -9.18 15.75
N LEU A 59 -4.28 -9.88 14.73
CA LEU A 59 -5.07 -10.25 13.53
C LEU A 59 -6.09 -11.33 13.88
N ASP A 60 -5.76 -12.23 14.80
CA ASP A 60 -6.70 -13.23 15.33
C ASP A 60 -7.78 -12.55 16.18
N ASP A 61 -7.41 -11.71 17.14
CA ASP A 61 -8.32 -11.03 18.05
C ASP A 61 -9.32 -10.12 17.33
N ASN A 62 -8.94 -9.52 16.21
CA ASN A 62 -9.83 -8.65 15.43
C ASN A 62 -10.63 -9.38 14.33
N GLY A 63 -10.57 -10.72 14.30
CA GLY A 63 -11.33 -11.58 13.40
C GLY A 63 -10.82 -11.59 11.94
N THR A 64 -9.65 -11.01 11.66
CA THR A 64 -9.08 -10.99 10.30
C THR A 64 -8.73 -12.40 9.83
N THR A 65 -8.16 -13.22 10.70
CA THR A 65 -7.81 -14.62 10.42
C THR A 65 -9.06 -15.46 10.16
N ASP A 66 -10.10 -15.32 10.98
CA ASP A 66 -11.37 -16.05 10.83
C ASP A 66 -12.06 -15.67 9.50
N LEU A 67 -12.07 -14.38 9.17
CA LEU A 67 -12.58 -13.91 7.89
C LEU A 67 -11.82 -14.53 6.72
N ALA A 68 -10.49 -14.51 6.76
CA ALA A 68 -9.65 -15.10 5.71
C ALA A 68 -9.92 -16.61 5.57
N GLN A 69 -10.00 -17.35 6.68
CA GLN A 69 -10.28 -18.80 6.69
C GLN A 69 -11.66 -19.10 6.12
N SER A 70 -12.68 -18.31 6.45
CA SER A 70 -14.05 -18.51 5.96
C SER A 70 -14.19 -18.31 4.43
N LEU A 71 -13.22 -17.66 3.81
CA LEU A 71 -13.22 -17.32 2.38
C LEU A 71 -12.29 -18.21 1.54
N ILE A 72 -11.45 -19.07 2.15
CA ILE A 72 -10.48 -19.92 1.44
C ILE A 72 -11.15 -20.79 0.38
N ASP A 73 -12.31 -21.38 0.69
CA ASP A 73 -13.06 -22.23 -0.23
C ASP A 73 -13.83 -21.46 -1.33
N ARG A 74 -13.76 -20.12 -1.30
CA ARG A 74 -14.45 -19.23 -2.23
C ARG A 74 -13.51 -18.19 -2.82
N PRO A 75 -12.59 -18.58 -3.71
CA PRO A 75 -11.46 -17.75 -4.15
C PRO A 75 -11.87 -16.42 -4.79
N TRP A 76 -12.98 -16.36 -5.52
CA TRP A 76 -13.47 -15.13 -6.11
C TRP A 76 -14.01 -14.15 -5.04
N LEU A 77 -14.71 -14.66 -4.02
CA LEU A 77 -15.21 -13.85 -2.91
C LEU A 77 -14.05 -13.34 -2.04
N PHE A 78 -13.04 -14.18 -1.83
CA PHE A 78 -11.80 -13.82 -1.17
C PHE A 78 -11.09 -12.68 -1.91
N ALA A 79 -10.93 -12.79 -3.23
CA ALA A 79 -10.31 -11.74 -4.06
C ALA A 79 -11.08 -10.42 -4.00
N VAL A 80 -12.42 -10.44 -4.07
CA VAL A 80 -13.26 -9.23 -3.97
C VAL A 80 -13.15 -8.61 -2.57
N THR A 81 -13.10 -9.42 -1.52
CA THR A 81 -12.94 -8.94 -0.14
C THR A 81 -11.58 -8.27 0.04
N ILE A 82 -10.49 -8.89 -0.42
CA ILE A 82 -9.13 -8.28 -0.40
C ILE A 82 -9.13 -6.97 -1.17
N LEU A 83 -9.69 -6.95 -2.37
CA LEU A 83 -9.79 -5.72 -3.17
C LEU A 83 -10.57 -4.63 -2.43
N GLY A 84 -11.71 -4.98 -1.82
CA GLY A 84 -12.52 -4.06 -1.02
C GLY A 84 -11.75 -3.47 0.16
N VAL A 85 -11.05 -4.31 0.91
CA VAL A 85 -10.19 -3.88 2.03
C VAL A 85 -9.07 -2.96 1.53
N ASN A 86 -8.39 -3.31 0.45
CA ASN A 86 -7.30 -2.52 -0.11
C ASN A 86 -7.78 -1.17 -0.66
N VAL A 87 -8.92 -1.13 -1.34
CA VAL A 87 -9.47 0.12 -1.89
C VAL A 87 -10.10 0.98 -0.79
N ILE A 88 -10.99 0.42 0.02
CA ILE A 88 -11.76 1.22 0.98
C ILE A 88 -10.90 1.54 2.21
N ARG A 89 -10.39 0.52 2.89
CA ARG A 89 -9.68 0.70 4.15
C ARG A 89 -8.31 1.33 3.95
N MET A 90 -7.50 0.78 3.04
CA MET A 90 -6.13 1.27 2.85
C MET A 90 -6.07 2.53 1.99
N SER A 91 -6.66 2.51 0.79
CA SER A 91 -6.52 3.65 -0.12
C SER A 91 -7.34 4.84 0.34
N VAL A 92 -8.64 4.65 0.62
CA VAL A 92 -9.52 5.77 0.97
C VAL A 92 -9.35 6.20 2.42
N LEU A 93 -9.55 5.30 3.39
CA LEU A 93 -9.62 5.66 4.80
C LEU A 93 -8.23 5.92 5.42
N THR A 94 -7.19 5.20 5.00
CA THR A 94 -5.85 5.34 5.59
C THR A 94 -4.98 6.35 4.85
N ILE A 95 -5.06 6.44 3.51
CA ILE A 95 -4.17 7.31 2.73
C ILE A 95 -4.87 8.61 2.35
N VAL A 96 -6.01 8.54 1.64
CA VAL A 96 -6.62 9.73 1.02
C VAL A 96 -7.29 10.63 2.06
N LEU A 97 -8.24 10.12 2.84
CA LEU A 97 -9.02 10.95 3.77
C LEU A 97 -8.15 11.68 4.80
N PRO A 98 -7.18 11.05 5.49
CA PRO A 98 -6.31 11.79 6.39
C PRO A 98 -5.48 12.88 5.69
N SER A 99 -5.05 12.61 4.44
CA SER A 99 -4.26 13.58 3.67
C SER A 99 -5.09 14.75 3.14
N LEU A 100 -6.42 14.63 3.05
CA LEU A 100 -7.32 15.72 2.74
C LEU A 100 -7.51 16.68 3.92
N VAL A 101 -7.32 16.20 5.16
CA VAL A 101 -7.48 17.00 6.39
C VAL A 101 -6.14 17.55 6.85
N VAL A 102 -5.10 16.73 6.84
CA VAL A 102 -3.74 17.10 7.26
C VAL A 102 -2.76 16.70 6.18
N PRO A 103 -2.02 17.64 5.58
CA PRO A 103 -1.03 17.34 4.55
C PRO A 103 -0.08 16.23 4.99
N PHE A 104 0.14 15.23 4.12
CA PHE A 104 1.02 14.07 4.34
C PHE A 104 0.60 13.07 5.42
N ALA A 105 -0.53 13.26 6.12
CA ALA A 105 -0.95 12.34 7.18
C ALA A 105 -1.13 10.90 6.67
N GLY A 106 -1.70 10.72 5.48
CA GLY A 106 -1.83 9.40 4.86
C GLY A 106 -0.49 8.74 4.55
N ILE A 107 0.55 9.51 4.22
CA ILE A 107 1.91 8.98 4.02
C ILE A 107 2.45 8.43 5.35
N ALA A 108 2.29 9.17 6.44
CA ALA A 108 2.74 8.74 7.77
C ALA A 108 2.00 7.50 8.27
N LEU A 109 0.66 7.47 8.10
CA LEU A 109 -0.15 6.31 8.48
C LEU A 109 0.18 5.06 7.65
N PHE A 110 0.41 5.24 6.36
CA PHE A 110 0.81 4.14 5.47
C PHE A 110 2.23 3.66 5.79
N ALA A 111 3.16 4.55 6.11
CA ALA A 111 4.51 4.21 6.55
C ALA A 111 4.49 3.32 7.82
N TYR A 112 3.65 3.67 8.80
CA TYR A 112 3.43 2.84 9.99
C TYR A 112 2.85 1.46 9.61
N TRP A 113 1.86 1.43 8.72
CA TRP A 113 1.27 0.18 8.27
C TRP A 113 2.29 -0.71 7.54
N VAL A 114 3.10 -0.16 6.63
CA VAL A 114 4.15 -0.89 5.91
C VAL A 114 5.17 -1.49 6.88
N PHE A 115 5.60 -0.72 7.86
CA PHE A 115 6.55 -1.19 8.88
C PHE A 115 5.96 -2.35 9.71
N THR A 116 4.73 -2.22 10.18
CA THR A 116 4.05 -3.28 10.96
C THR A 116 3.76 -4.51 10.11
N THR A 117 3.44 -4.35 8.84
CA THR A 117 3.28 -5.46 7.88
C THR A 117 4.59 -6.22 7.70
N GLY A 118 5.73 -5.52 7.63
CA GLY A 118 7.04 -6.15 7.62
C GLY A 118 7.27 -7.04 8.85
N ILE A 119 6.94 -6.57 10.05
CA ILE A 119 7.04 -7.36 11.30
C ILE A 119 6.14 -8.61 11.23
N THR A 120 4.91 -8.46 10.73
CA THR A 120 3.90 -9.54 10.70
C THR A 120 4.28 -10.65 9.73
N LEU A 121 4.95 -10.33 8.62
CA LEU A 121 5.26 -11.27 7.54
C LEU A 121 6.46 -12.19 7.84
N VAL A 122 7.07 -12.10 9.00
CA VAL A 122 8.14 -13.01 9.40
C VAL A 122 7.59 -14.42 9.61
N PRO A 123 8.03 -15.41 8.82
CA PRO A 123 7.52 -16.76 8.92
C PRO A 123 7.92 -17.43 10.23
N ALA A 124 6.98 -18.14 10.85
CA ALA A 124 7.21 -18.90 12.07
C ALA A 124 7.63 -20.36 11.81
N SER A 125 7.64 -20.83 10.55
CA SER A 125 7.94 -22.21 10.15
C SER A 125 8.60 -22.25 8.78
N ASP A 126 9.26 -23.38 8.45
CA ASP A 126 9.89 -23.60 7.15
C ASP A 126 8.88 -23.53 5.99
N LEU A 127 7.68 -24.06 6.19
CA LEU A 127 6.60 -23.96 5.21
C LEU A 127 6.19 -22.50 4.97
N GLY A 128 6.22 -21.66 6.01
CA GLY A 128 5.95 -20.23 5.89
C GLY A 128 6.97 -19.51 5.00
N TRP A 129 8.25 -19.89 5.03
CA TRP A 129 9.27 -19.34 4.14
C TRP A 129 9.00 -19.66 2.68
N VAL A 130 8.55 -20.89 2.38
CA VAL A 130 8.18 -21.27 1.01
C VAL A 130 6.94 -20.49 0.54
N ALA A 131 5.95 -20.31 1.40
CA ALA A 131 4.74 -19.55 1.09
C ALA A 131 5.01 -18.04 0.89
N LEU A 132 6.10 -17.52 1.45
CA LEU A 132 6.48 -16.12 1.29
C LEU A 132 6.85 -15.78 -0.16
N ILE A 133 7.35 -16.76 -0.95
CA ILE A 133 7.77 -16.53 -2.34
C ILE A 133 6.62 -16.02 -3.22
N PRO A 134 5.49 -16.74 -3.38
CA PRO A 134 4.36 -16.23 -4.16
C PRO A 134 3.72 -14.99 -3.52
N HIS A 135 3.69 -14.92 -2.19
CA HIS A 135 3.13 -13.77 -1.47
C HIS A 135 3.93 -12.49 -1.68
N SER A 136 5.26 -12.57 -1.79
CA SER A 136 6.12 -11.41 -2.04
C SER A 136 5.83 -10.74 -3.37
N LEU A 137 5.49 -11.49 -4.42
CA LEU A 137 5.12 -10.92 -5.72
C LEU A 137 3.82 -10.11 -5.62
N THR A 138 2.81 -10.65 -4.94
CA THR A 138 1.54 -9.94 -4.68
C THR A 138 1.79 -8.66 -3.89
N LEU A 139 2.60 -8.75 -2.83
CA LEU A 139 2.96 -7.62 -1.99
C LEU A 139 3.66 -6.50 -2.80
N VAL A 140 4.59 -6.85 -3.68
CA VAL A 140 5.28 -5.87 -4.54
C VAL A 140 4.29 -5.15 -5.44
N ILE A 141 3.35 -5.87 -6.06
CA ILE A 141 2.33 -5.28 -6.95
C ILE A 141 1.40 -4.36 -6.15
N GLU A 142 0.93 -4.80 -4.99
CA GLU A 142 0.07 -4.00 -4.12
C GLU A 142 0.79 -2.74 -3.63
N LEU A 143 2.03 -2.88 -3.17
CA LEU A 143 2.83 -1.76 -2.68
C LEU A 143 3.07 -0.73 -3.78
N GLN A 144 3.31 -1.16 -5.04
CA GLN A 144 3.43 -0.24 -6.18
C GLN A 144 2.12 0.51 -6.47
N ALA A 145 0.98 -0.12 -6.33
CA ALA A 145 -0.31 0.56 -6.49
C ALA A 145 -0.50 1.66 -5.41
N TYR A 146 -0.15 1.36 -4.16
CA TYR A 146 -0.19 2.37 -3.09
C TYR A 146 0.85 3.48 -3.28
N LEU A 147 2.03 3.19 -3.80
CA LEU A 147 3.07 4.20 -4.06
C LEU A 147 2.65 5.23 -5.10
N VAL A 148 1.89 4.82 -6.12
CA VAL A 148 1.28 5.77 -7.07
C VAL A 148 0.27 6.67 -6.35
N LEU A 149 -0.55 6.12 -5.47
CA LEU A 149 -1.50 6.90 -4.67
C LEU A 149 -0.79 7.84 -3.69
N LEU A 150 0.27 7.37 -3.03
CA LEU A 150 1.11 8.19 -2.14
C LEU A 150 1.77 9.35 -2.88
N LEU A 151 2.19 9.15 -4.12
CA LEU A 151 2.67 10.26 -4.95
C LEU A 151 1.56 11.30 -5.16
N GLY A 152 0.34 10.86 -5.42
CA GLY A 152 -0.82 11.76 -5.55
C GLY A 152 -1.05 12.61 -4.29
N VAL A 153 -1.08 11.99 -3.11
CA VAL A 153 -1.26 12.72 -1.85
C VAL A 153 -0.03 13.56 -1.47
N TYR A 154 1.17 13.16 -1.87
CA TYR A 154 2.37 13.98 -1.74
C TYR A 154 2.26 15.27 -2.55
N LEU A 155 1.84 15.17 -3.80
CA LEU A 155 1.64 16.33 -4.68
C LEU A 155 0.53 17.25 -4.14
N LEU A 156 -0.55 16.66 -3.64
CA LEU A 156 -1.63 17.40 -2.98
C LEU A 156 -1.09 18.19 -1.78
N GLY A 157 -0.39 17.53 -0.86
CA GLY A 157 0.17 18.17 0.33
C GLY A 157 1.20 19.26 -0.01
N ARG A 158 2.02 19.04 -1.04
CA ARG A 158 2.96 20.06 -1.53
C ARG A 158 2.24 21.31 -2.02
N ASN A 159 1.14 21.15 -2.77
CA ASN A 159 0.35 22.26 -3.27
C ASN A 159 -0.38 23.03 -2.14
N TRP A 160 -0.74 22.34 -1.06
CA TRP A 160 -1.32 23.00 0.12
C TRP A 160 -0.34 23.92 0.82
N ILE A 161 0.92 23.49 0.94
CA ILE A 161 1.96 24.26 1.65
C ILE A 161 2.54 25.37 0.76
N ARG A 162 2.57 25.16 -0.55
CA ARG A 162 3.12 26.11 -1.54
C ARG A 162 2.14 26.35 -2.67
N PRO A 163 1.03 27.06 -2.41
CA PRO A 163 0.10 27.44 -3.47
C PRO A 163 0.82 28.38 -4.44
N GLY A 164 0.91 28.03 -5.72
CA GLY A 164 1.48 28.87 -6.78
C GLY A 164 2.71 28.33 -7.52
N THR A 165 3.26 27.17 -7.16
CA THR A 165 4.38 26.54 -7.91
C THR A 165 3.93 25.53 -8.96
N ALA A 166 2.64 25.37 -9.18
CA ALA A 166 2.07 24.40 -10.13
C ALA A 166 1.90 24.91 -11.56
N GLY A 167 2.48 26.07 -11.92
CA GLY A 167 2.31 26.71 -13.23
C GLY A 167 3.55 27.41 -13.79
N ALA A 168 4.76 27.03 -13.36
CA ALA A 168 5.99 27.52 -13.94
C ALA A 168 6.77 26.38 -14.58
#